data_6a51b4861111cfa1951e25d6a2fb3acb
#
_entry.id   6a51b4861111cfa1951e25d6a2fb3acb
#
_cell.length_a   1.000
_cell.length_b   1.000
_cell.length_c   1.000
_cell.angle_alpha   90.00
_cell.angle_beta   90.00
_cell.angle_gamma   90.00
#
_symmetry.space_group_name_H-M   'P 1'
#
loop_
_entity.id
_entity.type
_entity.pdbx_description
1 polymer ?
#
loop_
_entity_poly.entity_id
_entity_poly.type
_entity_poly.pdbx_seq_one_letter_code
_entity_poly.pdbx_strand_id
1 'polypeptide(L)'
;MRQVLHIRCKNNKKTQEVPIGSTLSDIYKEINLQMPFGPVSAKVNNKVEGLHYRVYHNKDIEFLNLLSPSGIRTYTRSLFLVLCKAVHDLYPTSSVVIDIPVSNGYYCNLQLGHEITTEDVDRIRTRMQEIIDAKMPIQRYETTTEEAVEMFTELGDIQKAKLLKSSGSLYCVYYVLDDYKDYYYGSMLTNTSQLHLFGLEPYFDGVLLRIPSVQDPSKLGELIRQDKMFEVFKEHHRWQSILGIKTVGDFNEAVKNGLATDLINVSEALQEKKISQIADTIAGRKEIKVVLIAGPSSSGKTTFCKRLSVQLLASGVKPVQISLDDYFVNRVETPKDENGELDYESIYALNIPLINEQFNALFRGEEVELPKYNFQTGKSEKSGEKLHLGENNILLVEGIHALNPLLTEQIADDKKFKIYASALTTILLDDHNYIPTTDNRLLRRIVRDYKYRGCSAQDTIHRWPSVRAGENKWIFPYQEQADVMFNTALLFELAVIKTQAEEVLEQVPENCEEYAEAYRLRKFLKYFAPLPFRNLPPTSLLREFLGGSSFKY
;
A
#
# COMPACT_ATOMS: atom_id res chain seq x y z
N MET A 1 -15.88 2.04 -48.01
CA MET A 1 -16.32 2.70 -46.76
C MET A 1 -15.33 2.31 -45.66
N ARG A 2 -14.78 3.27 -44.92
CA ARG A 2 -13.99 2.92 -43.75
C ARG A 2 -14.95 2.31 -42.71
N GLN A 3 -14.59 1.15 -42.16
CA GLN A 3 -15.38 0.56 -41.09
C GLN A 3 -15.26 1.46 -39.84
N VAL A 4 -16.39 1.82 -39.27
CA VAL A 4 -16.48 2.68 -38.08
C VAL A 4 -16.95 1.88 -36.88
N LEU A 5 -16.53 2.30 -35.69
CA LEU A 5 -16.96 1.78 -34.40
C LEU A 5 -17.79 2.82 -33.67
N HIS A 6 -18.74 2.36 -32.88
CA HIS A 6 -19.52 3.22 -31.99
C HIS A 6 -18.91 3.14 -30.57
N ILE A 7 -18.32 4.25 -30.14
CA ILE A 7 -17.69 4.40 -28.84
C ILE A 7 -18.58 5.22 -27.92
N ARG A 8 -19.02 4.65 -26.82
CA ARG A 8 -19.76 5.37 -25.79
C ARG A 8 -18.78 5.97 -24.79
N CYS A 9 -18.64 7.30 -24.80
CA CYS A 9 -17.81 8.02 -23.84
C CYS A 9 -18.60 8.28 -22.55
N LYS A 10 -18.17 7.67 -21.44
CA LYS A 10 -18.83 7.84 -20.13
C LYS A 10 -18.69 9.26 -19.57
N ASN A 11 -17.58 9.96 -19.88
CA ASN A 11 -17.33 11.32 -19.37
C ASN A 11 -18.36 12.36 -19.81
N ASN A 12 -18.84 12.28 -21.06
CA ASN A 12 -19.83 13.21 -21.62
C ASN A 12 -21.16 12.55 -21.97
N LYS A 13 -21.29 11.23 -21.72
CA LYS A 13 -22.48 10.39 -22.00
C LYS A 13 -22.91 10.36 -23.49
N LYS A 14 -21.98 10.64 -24.40
CA LYS A 14 -22.23 10.64 -25.86
C LYS A 14 -21.62 9.41 -26.50
N THR A 15 -22.24 8.99 -27.62
CA THR A 15 -21.70 7.98 -28.54
C THR A 15 -21.09 8.69 -29.75
N GLN A 16 -19.85 8.30 -30.09
CA GLN A 16 -19.08 8.84 -31.20
C GLN A 16 -18.69 7.73 -32.16
N GLU A 17 -18.78 8.01 -33.47
CA GLU A 17 -18.23 7.15 -34.49
C GLU A 17 -16.74 7.43 -34.66
N VAL A 18 -15.94 6.38 -34.66
CA VAL A 18 -14.48 6.47 -34.84
C VAL A 18 -14.01 5.39 -35.80
N PRO A 19 -12.92 5.60 -36.56
CA PRO A 19 -12.35 4.57 -37.42
C PRO A 19 -11.88 3.36 -36.62
N ILE A 20 -12.04 2.14 -37.17
CA ILE A 20 -11.49 0.92 -36.55
C ILE A 20 -9.96 1.04 -36.44
N GLY A 21 -9.39 0.63 -35.28
CA GLY A 21 -7.95 0.72 -34.99
C GLY A 21 -7.50 2.08 -34.49
N SER A 22 -8.40 3.04 -34.25
CA SER A 22 -8.07 4.32 -33.60
C SER A 22 -7.49 4.07 -32.20
N THR A 23 -6.48 4.85 -31.83
CA THR A 23 -5.95 4.83 -30.45
C THR A 23 -6.87 5.61 -29.51
N LEU A 24 -6.78 5.35 -28.20
CA LEU A 24 -7.51 6.15 -27.19
C LEU A 24 -7.12 7.63 -27.28
N SER A 25 -5.84 7.92 -27.61
CA SER A 25 -5.38 9.30 -27.84
C SER A 25 -6.08 9.97 -29.00
N ASP A 26 -6.28 9.26 -30.14
CA ASP A 26 -6.99 9.78 -31.32
C ASP A 26 -8.48 9.99 -31.00
N ILE A 27 -9.10 9.02 -30.33
CA ILE A 27 -10.50 9.09 -29.88
C ILE A 27 -10.75 10.29 -28.97
N TYR A 28 -9.84 10.55 -28.03
CA TYR A 28 -9.95 11.72 -27.15
C TYR A 28 -9.98 13.05 -27.91
N LYS A 29 -9.12 13.18 -28.94
CA LYS A 29 -9.09 14.37 -29.80
C LYS A 29 -10.37 14.53 -30.60
N GLU A 30 -10.90 13.43 -31.17
CA GLU A 30 -12.14 13.45 -31.98
C GLU A 30 -13.39 13.79 -31.14
N ILE A 31 -13.44 13.29 -29.87
CA ILE A 31 -14.54 13.58 -28.94
C ILE A 31 -14.50 15.05 -28.46
N ASN A 32 -13.36 15.72 -28.59
CA ASN A 32 -13.10 17.08 -28.10
C ASN A 32 -13.50 17.28 -26.64
N LEU A 33 -13.14 16.31 -25.79
CA LEU A 33 -13.42 16.34 -24.37
C LEU A 33 -12.42 17.26 -23.67
N GLN A 34 -12.91 18.18 -22.84
CA GLN A 34 -12.05 19.02 -22.00
C GLN A 34 -11.93 18.40 -20.62
N MET A 35 -10.70 18.09 -20.20
CA MET A 35 -10.41 17.54 -18.86
C MET A 35 -9.26 18.33 -18.22
N PRO A 36 -9.37 18.66 -16.93
CA PRO A 36 -8.24 19.22 -16.18
C PRO A 36 -7.01 18.29 -16.27
N PHE A 37 -5.84 18.84 -16.59
CA PHE A 37 -4.57 18.11 -16.77
C PHE A 37 -4.57 17.10 -17.94
N GLY A 38 -5.59 17.10 -18.80
CA GLY A 38 -5.71 16.18 -19.92
C GLY A 38 -5.95 14.71 -19.51
N PRO A 39 -6.13 13.80 -20.50
CA PRO A 39 -6.22 12.38 -20.24
C PRO A 39 -4.83 11.78 -20.04
N VAL A 40 -4.68 10.86 -19.11
CA VAL A 40 -3.44 10.11 -18.86
C VAL A 40 -3.61 8.60 -19.12
N SER A 41 -4.83 8.11 -19.02
CA SER A 41 -5.25 6.73 -19.34
C SER A 41 -6.75 6.70 -19.56
N ALA A 42 -7.34 5.53 -19.84
CA ALA A 42 -8.78 5.37 -19.87
C ALA A 42 -9.21 3.98 -19.37
N LYS A 43 -10.43 3.89 -18.84
CA LYS A 43 -11.11 2.59 -18.66
C LYS A 43 -11.79 2.21 -19.96
N VAL A 44 -11.47 1.05 -20.48
CA VAL A 44 -12.12 0.42 -21.65
C VAL A 44 -12.90 -0.78 -21.15
N ASN A 45 -14.23 -0.73 -21.16
CA ASN A 45 -15.10 -1.73 -20.51
C ASN A 45 -14.61 -2.06 -19.09
N ASN A 46 -14.36 -1.04 -18.26
CA ASN A 46 -13.88 -1.12 -16.90
C ASN A 46 -12.47 -1.75 -16.70
N LYS A 47 -11.65 -1.85 -17.77
CA LYS A 47 -10.21 -2.19 -17.65
C LYS A 47 -9.39 -0.93 -17.94
N VAL A 48 -8.40 -0.63 -17.10
CA VAL A 48 -7.52 0.53 -17.33
C VAL A 48 -6.51 0.22 -18.40
N GLU A 49 -6.51 1.04 -19.45
CA GLU A 49 -5.60 0.97 -20.60
C GLU A 49 -4.85 2.29 -20.78
N GLY A 50 -3.62 2.21 -21.29
CA GLY A 50 -2.87 3.39 -21.72
C GLY A 50 -3.44 4.00 -23.00
N LEU A 51 -3.15 5.28 -23.24
CA LEU A 51 -3.66 5.99 -24.42
C LEU A 51 -3.15 5.45 -25.78
N HIS A 52 -2.14 4.57 -25.76
CA HIS A 52 -1.67 3.81 -26.94
C HIS A 52 -2.65 2.70 -27.37
N TYR A 53 -3.59 2.29 -26.50
CA TYR A 53 -4.50 1.19 -26.76
C TYR A 53 -5.34 1.46 -28.01
N ARG A 54 -5.43 0.46 -28.92
CA ARG A 54 -6.22 0.53 -30.15
C ARG A 54 -7.55 -0.18 -30.01
N VAL A 55 -8.60 0.43 -30.49
CA VAL A 55 -9.97 -0.09 -30.40
C VAL A 55 -10.37 -0.77 -31.72
N TYR A 56 -10.82 -2.03 -31.61
CA TYR A 56 -11.25 -2.84 -32.76
C TYR A 56 -12.71 -3.27 -32.67
N HIS A 57 -13.41 -2.97 -31.58
CA HIS A 57 -14.82 -3.25 -31.35
C HIS A 57 -15.49 -2.10 -30.63
N ASN A 58 -16.82 -2.04 -30.68
CA ASN A 58 -17.58 -1.08 -29.88
C ASN A 58 -17.25 -1.24 -28.39
N LYS A 59 -17.00 -0.12 -27.73
CA LYS A 59 -16.54 -0.07 -26.34
C LYS A 59 -17.16 1.09 -25.57
N ASP A 60 -17.31 0.89 -24.27
CA ASP A 60 -17.50 1.97 -23.32
C ASP A 60 -16.13 2.47 -22.87
N ILE A 61 -15.90 3.78 -22.98
CA ILE A 61 -14.63 4.41 -22.62
C ILE A 61 -14.88 5.51 -21.60
N GLU A 62 -14.07 5.51 -20.53
CA GLU A 62 -13.99 6.58 -19.53
C GLU A 62 -12.55 7.07 -19.45
N PHE A 63 -12.28 8.28 -19.94
CA PHE A 63 -10.96 8.89 -19.83
C PHE A 63 -10.66 9.29 -18.39
N LEU A 64 -9.43 9.05 -17.96
CA LEU A 64 -8.94 9.28 -16.61
C LEU A 64 -7.84 10.34 -16.62
N ASN A 65 -7.91 11.27 -15.68
CA ASN A 65 -6.90 12.30 -15.44
C ASN A 65 -6.16 12.06 -14.11
N LEU A 66 -5.36 13.02 -13.65
CA LEU A 66 -4.56 12.93 -12.43
C LEU A 66 -5.37 12.89 -11.13
N LEU A 67 -6.65 13.29 -11.16
CA LEU A 67 -7.53 13.19 -10.00
C LEU A 67 -8.00 11.76 -9.72
N SER A 68 -7.77 10.84 -10.66
CA SER A 68 -8.09 9.42 -10.48
C SER A 68 -6.89 8.62 -9.95
N PRO A 69 -7.10 7.63 -9.07
CA PRO A 69 -6.01 6.77 -8.58
C PRO A 69 -5.22 6.07 -9.69
N SER A 70 -5.88 5.68 -10.78
CA SER A 70 -5.22 5.04 -11.92
C SER A 70 -4.43 6.05 -12.77
N GLY A 71 -4.93 7.28 -12.88
CA GLY A 71 -4.25 8.34 -13.61
C GLY A 71 -2.94 8.75 -12.91
N ILE A 72 -2.99 8.99 -11.59
CA ILE A 72 -1.76 9.33 -10.86
C ILE A 72 -0.73 8.20 -10.91
N ARG A 73 -1.15 6.92 -10.87
CA ARG A 73 -0.24 5.78 -11.04
C ARG A 73 0.42 5.77 -12.44
N THR A 74 -0.32 6.11 -13.49
CA THR A 74 0.22 6.22 -14.87
C THR A 74 1.25 7.34 -14.97
N TYR A 75 0.94 8.50 -14.41
CA TYR A 75 1.84 9.65 -14.35
C TYR A 75 3.14 9.30 -13.60
N THR A 76 3.01 8.73 -12.41
CA THR A 76 4.14 8.39 -11.55
C THR A 76 5.10 7.40 -12.21
N ARG A 77 4.58 6.33 -12.86
CA ARG A 77 5.42 5.38 -13.59
C ARG A 77 6.17 6.05 -14.74
N SER A 78 5.52 6.95 -15.47
CA SER A 78 6.17 7.70 -16.55
C SER A 78 7.25 8.64 -16.03
N LEU A 79 7.05 9.19 -14.81
CA LEU A 79 8.05 10.01 -14.15
C LEU A 79 9.27 9.17 -13.68
N PHE A 80 9.04 7.92 -13.23
CA PHE A 80 10.11 6.97 -12.93
C PHE A 80 10.97 6.68 -14.17
N LEU A 81 10.33 6.45 -15.31
CA LEU A 81 11.04 6.25 -16.58
C LEU A 81 11.93 7.44 -16.93
N VAL A 82 11.44 8.67 -16.74
CA VAL A 82 12.21 9.90 -16.98
C VAL A 82 13.36 10.05 -15.98
N LEU A 83 13.17 9.70 -14.71
CA LEU A 83 14.25 9.68 -13.71
C LEU A 83 15.34 8.67 -14.10
N CYS A 84 14.94 7.44 -14.41
CA CYS A 84 15.89 6.39 -14.80
C CYS A 84 16.67 6.75 -16.07
N LYS A 85 16.00 7.30 -17.09
CA LYS A 85 16.65 7.84 -18.31
C LYS A 85 17.63 8.98 -17.98
N ALA A 86 17.24 9.93 -17.13
CA ALA A 86 18.10 11.06 -16.75
C ALA A 86 19.38 10.60 -16.01
N VAL A 87 19.22 9.64 -15.08
CA VAL A 87 20.36 9.03 -14.40
C VAL A 87 21.24 8.26 -15.37
N HIS A 88 20.65 7.46 -16.27
CA HIS A 88 21.38 6.72 -17.29
C HIS A 88 22.21 7.65 -18.20
N ASP A 89 21.64 8.78 -18.62
CA ASP A 89 22.33 9.76 -19.49
C ASP A 89 23.54 10.41 -18.82
N LEU A 90 23.42 10.71 -17.52
CA LEU A 90 24.47 11.39 -16.77
C LEU A 90 25.49 10.45 -16.15
N TYR A 91 25.04 9.26 -15.79
CA TYR A 91 25.81 8.24 -15.05
C TYR A 91 25.54 6.85 -15.63
N PRO A 92 26.11 6.50 -16.81
CA PRO A 92 25.75 5.27 -17.54
C PRO A 92 26.02 3.94 -16.80
N THR A 93 26.89 3.94 -15.79
CA THR A 93 27.22 2.75 -14.99
C THR A 93 26.44 2.67 -13.69
N SER A 94 25.53 3.60 -13.47
CA SER A 94 24.76 3.73 -12.22
C SER A 94 23.43 3.00 -12.33
N SER A 95 22.86 2.62 -11.18
CA SER A 95 21.53 2.05 -11.08
C SER A 95 20.60 2.88 -10.21
N VAL A 96 19.33 2.79 -10.49
CA VAL A 96 18.24 3.45 -9.74
C VAL A 96 17.38 2.35 -9.11
N VAL A 97 17.04 2.49 -7.84
CA VAL A 97 16.04 1.66 -7.19
C VAL A 97 14.91 2.56 -6.73
N ILE A 98 13.71 2.37 -7.28
CA ILE A 98 12.49 3.02 -6.83
C ILE A 98 11.96 2.23 -5.64
N ASP A 99 12.20 2.72 -4.44
CA ASP A 99 12.12 1.89 -3.26
C ASP A 99 10.74 2.01 -2.56
N ILE A 100 10.48 3.12 -1.88
CA ILE A 100 9.32 3.24 -1.01
C ILE A 100 8.55 4.54 -1.23
N PRO A 101 7.20 4.49 -1.15
CA PRO A 101 6.42 5.71 -1.06
C PRO A 101 6.57 6.32 0.34
N VAL A 102 7.06 7.55 0.41
CA VAL A 102 7.29 8.32 1.64
C VAL A 102 7.08 9.78 1.36
N SER A 103 6.64 10.54 2.35
CA SER A 103 6.54 12.01 2.26
C SER A 103 5.76 12.53 1.05
N ASN A 104 4.63 11.87 0.70
CA ASN A 104 3.84 12.18 -0.50
C ASN A 104 4.65 12.16 -1.81
N GLY A 105 5.70 11.36 -1.86
CA GLY A 105 6.58 11.11 -2.98
C GLY A 105 7.15 9.70 -2.92
N TYR A 106 8.31 9.50 -3.53
CA TYR A 106 9.01 8.22 -3.59
C TYR A 106 10.47 8.40 -3.26
N TYR A 107 10.93 7.67 -2.26
CA TYR A 107 12.36 7.55 -2.02
C TYR A 107 12.98 6.67 -3.10
N CYS A 108 14.03 7.19 -3.72
CA CYS A 108 14.79 6.51 -4.75
C CYS A 108 16.25 6.43 -4.31
N ASN A 109 16.78 5.22 -4.30
CA ASN A 109 18.18 4.97 -4.03
C ASN A 109 18.95 5.03 -5.36
N LEU A 110 19.88 5.98 -5.47
CA LEU A 110 20.72 6.15 -6.65
C LEU A 110 22.11 5.61 -6.35
N GLN A 111 22.54 4.59 -7.08
CA GLN A 111 23.87 3.99 -6.90
C GLN A 111 24.85 4.60 -7.90
N LEU A 112 25.29 5.84 -7.63
CA LEU A 112 26.16 6.62 -8.52
C LEU A 112 27.66 6.24 -8.44
N GLY A 113 28.04 5.34 -7.54
CA GLY A 113 29.44 4.99 -7.29
C GLY A 113 30.16 5.96 -6.33
N HIS A 114 29.48 7.00 -5.87
CA HIS A 114 29.91 7.96 -4.85
C HIS A 114 28.71 8.42 -4.00
N GLU A 115 28.98 9.09 -2.91
CA GLU A 115 27.92 9.68 -2.07
C GLU A 115 27.19 10.78 -2.84
N ILE A 116 25.86 10.76 -2.81
CA ILE A 116 25.01 11.68 -3.57
C ILE A 116 25.19 13.11 -3.03
N THR A 117 25.53 14.04 -3.89
CA THR A 117 25.67 15.45 -3.57
C THR A 117 24.44 16.25 -4.03
N THR A 118 24.26 17.46 -3.49
CA THR A 118 23.21 18.39 -3.96
C THR A 118 23.39 18.72 -5.44
N GLU A 119 24.65 18.82 -5.91
CA GLU A 119 24.95 19.08 -7.32
C GLU A 119 24.49 17.94 -8.23
N ASP A 120 24.66 16.68 -7.81
CA ASP A 120 24.15 15.52 -8.55
C ASP A 120 22.62 15.58 -8.67
N VAL A 121 21.94 15.90 -7.58
CA VAL A 121 20.47 16.02 -7.57
C VAL A 121 19.99 17.14 -8.50
N ASP A 122 20.66 18.29 -8.48
CA ASP A 122 20.34 19.42 -9.36
C ASP A 122 20.59 19.09 -10.84
N ARG A 123 21.68 18.39 -11.16
CA ARG A 123 21.99 17.92 -12.52
C ARG A 123 20.94 16.93 -13.02
N ILE A 124 20.57 15.95 -12.19
CA ILE A 124 19.55 14.96 -12.54
C ILE A 124 18.19 15.65 -12.75
N ARG A 125 17.80 16.56 -11.84
CA ARG A 125 16.55 17.33 -11.96
C ARG A 125 16.53 18.16 -13.25
N THR A 126 17.62 18.81 -13.60
CA THR A 126 17.76 19.59 -14.84
C THR A 126 17.61 18.68 -16.05
N ARG A 127 18.28 17.51 -16.06
CA ARG A 127 18.18 16.55 -17.15
C ARG A 127 16.77 15.99 -17.31
N MET A 128 16.08 15.70 -16.22
CA MET A 128 14.67 15.31 -16.26
C MET A 128 13.80 16.39 -16.91
N GLN A 129 14.01 17.67 -16.57
CA GLN A 129 13.28 18.78 -17.17
C GLN A 129 13.56 18.90 -18.68
N GLU A 130 14.83 18.77 -19.11
CA GLU A 130 15.22 18.78 -20.52
C GLU A 130 14.49 17.66 -21.31
N ILE A 131 14.40 16.44 -20.76
CA ILE A 131 13.69 15.32 -21.38
C ILE A 131 12.19 15.63 -21.52
N ILE A 132 11.59 16.28 -20.51
CA ILE A 132 10.18 16.68 -20.54
C ILE A 132 9.94 17.77 -21.59
N ASP A 133 10.79 18.79 -21.61
CA ASP A 133 10.67 19.94 -22.52
C ASP A 133 10.91 19.55 -23.98
N ALA A 134 11.71 18.50 -24.22
CA ALA A 134 11.92 17.91 -25.54
C ALA A 134 10.69 17.17 -26.09
N LYS A 135 9.65 16.97 -25.27
CA LYS A 135 8.36 16.35 -25.66
C LYS A 135 8.57 15.00 -26.35
N MET A 136 9.41 14.17 -25.75
CA MET A 136 9.79 12.87 -26.32
C MET A 136 8.63 11.88 -26.28
N PRO A 137 8.40 11.09 -27.35
CA PRO A 137 7.40 10.03 -27.33
C PRO A 137 7.85 8.89 -26.40
N ILE A 138 6.93 8.38 -25.59
CA ILE A 138 7.10 7.14 -24.82
C ILE A 138 6.47 6.03 -25.65
N GLN A 139 7.29 5.22 -26.29
CA GLN A 139 6.86 4.18 -27.22
C GLN A 139 6.57 2.89 -26.45
N ARG A 140 5.47 2.20 -26.80
CA ARG A 140 5.06 0.92 -26.24
C ARG A 140 5.36 -0.19 -27.24
N TYR A 141 6.10 -1.19 -26.79
CA TYR A 141 6.39 -2.40 -27.55
C TYR A 141 5.86 -3.63 -26.83
N GLU A 142 5.63 -4.68 -27.60
CA GLU A 142 5.22 -5.99 -27.11
C GLU A 142 6.08 -7.05 -27.81
N THR A 143 6.64 -7.95 -27.02
CA THR A 143 7.48 -9.04 -27.50
C THR A 143 7.23 -10.31 -26.69
N THR A 144 7.83 -11.43 -27.08
CA THR A 144 7.76 -12.65 -26.25
C THR A 144 8.50 -12.44 -24.93
N THR A 145 8.08 -13.14 -23.90
CA THR A 145 8.77 -13.05 -22.59
C THR A 145 10.22 -13.53 -22.69
N GLU A 146 10.51 -14.49 -23.53
CA GLU A 146 11.87 -15.00 -23.77
C GLU A 146 12.78 -13.91 -24.33
N GLU A 147 12.35 -13.23 -25.40
CA GLU A 147 13.08 -12.09 -26.00
C GLU A 147 13.26 -10.93 -25.01
N ALA A 148 12.24 -10.65 -24.17
CA ALA A 148 12.34 -9.62 -23.14
C ALA A 148 13.37 -10.01 -22.05
N VAL A 149 13.41 -11.26 -21.64
CA VAL A 149 14.40 -11.77 -20.66
C VAL A 149 15.83 -11.66 -21.23
N GLU A 150 16.04 -12.03 -22.48
CA GLU A 150 17.33 -11.89 -23.16
C GLU A 150 17.75 -10.41 -23.22
N MET A 151 16.86 -9.54 -23.71
CA MET A 151 17.11 -8.10 -23.83
C MET A 151 17.48 -7.46 -22.47
N PHE A 152 16.70 -7.70 -21.41
CA PHE A 152 17.00 -7.11 -20.10
C PHE A 152 18.25 -7.73 -19.44
N THR A 153 18.58 -8.99 -19.76
CA THR A 153 19.85 -9.61 -19.32
C THR A 153 21.04 -8.93 -19.98
N GLU A 154 20.98 -8.67 -21.30
CA GLU A 154 22.03 -7.94 -22.04
C GLU A 154 22.19 -6.49 -21.58
N LEU A 155 21.09 -5.83 -21.17
CA LEU A 155 21.11 -4.49 -20.59
C LEU A 155 21.62 -4.45 -19.13
N GLY A 156 21.84 -5.62 -18.50
CA GLY A 156 22.27 -5.71 -17.11
C GLY A 156 21.14 -5.62 -16.08
N ASP A 157 19.88 -5.52 -16.52
CA ASP A 157 18.68 -5.44 -15.66
C ASP A 157 18.26 -6.84 -15.15
N ILE A 158 19.12 -7.46 -14.38
CA ILE A 158 18.98 -8.86 -13.94
C ILE A 158 17.71 -9.09 -13.12
N GLN A 159 17.30 -8.14 -12.30
CA GLN A 159 16.08 -8.29 -11.48
C GLN A 159 14.80 -8.30 -12.32
N LYS A 160 14.74 -7.49 -13.39
CA LYS A 160 13.64 -7.54 -14.38
C LYS A 160 13.61 -8.86 -15.12
N ALA A 161 14.77 -9.33 -15.59
CA ALA A 161 14.87 -10.62 -16.28
C ALA A 161 14.38 -11.78 -15.38
N LYS A 162 14.76 -11.82 -14.10
CA LYS A 162 14.29 -12.79 -13.12
C LYS A 162 12.77 -12.71 -12.91
N LEU A 163 12.23 -11.50 -12.74
CA LEU A 163 10.79 -11.27 -12.57
C LEU A 163 10.00 -11.80 -13.77
N LEU A 164 10.38 -11.39 -14.98
CA LEU A 164 9.72 -11.80 -16.21
C LEU A 164 9.78 -13.32 -16.42
N LYS A 165 10.94 -13.93 -16.23
CA LYS A 165 11.14 -15.37 -16.32
C LYS A 165 10.24 -16.16 -15.36
N SER A 166 9.94 -15.61 -14.20
CA SER A 166 9.11 -16.26 -13.17
C SER A 166 7.62 -15.93 -13.28
N SER A 167 7.20 -14.97 -14.11
CA SER A 167 5.82 -14.50 -14.22
C SER A 167 4.86 -15.48 -14.87
N GLY A 168 5.35 -16.45 -15.66
CA GLY A 168 4.54 -17.37 -16.46
C GLY A 168 3.78 -16.72 -17.62
N SER A 169 4.03 -15.44 -17.92
CA SER A 169 3.45 -14.73 -19.05
C SER A 169 4.15 -15.13 -20.35
N LEU A 170 3.40 -15.25 -21.45
CA LEU A 170 3.97 -15.55 -22.77
C LEU A 170 4.50 -14.29 -23.47
N TYR A 171 3.95 -13.13 -23.13
CA TYR A 171 4.28 -11.84 -23.73
C TYR A 171 4.61 -10.81 -22.67
N CYS A 172 5.53 -9.92 -23.00
CA CYS A 172 5.96 -8.79 -22.19
C CYS A 172 5.71 -7.48 -22.94
N VAL A 173 5.18 -6.48 -22.22
CA VAL A 173 5.09 -5.11 -22.70
C VAL A 173 6.18 -4.30 -22.06
N TYR A 174 7.01 -3.64 -22.87
CA TYR A 174 8.05 -2.74 -22.40
C TYR A 174 7.93 -1.36 -23.07
N TYR A 175 8.60 -0.39 -22.53
CA TYR A 175 8.54 0.99 -23.00
C TYR A 175 9.93 1.49 -23.39
N VAL A 176 9.95 2.38 -24.37
CA VAL A 176 11.18 2.98 -24.89
C VAL A 176 11.04 4.49 -24.86
N LEU A 177 12.00 5.14 -24.21
CA LEU A 177 12.15 6.60 -24.20
C LEU A 177 13.53 6.92 -24.81
N ASP A 178 13.53 7.36 -26.06
CA ASP A 178 14.74 7.53 -26.88
C ASP A 178 15.49 6.20 -27.03
N ASP A 179 16.70 6.06 -26.48
CA ASP A 179 17.49 4.83 -26.45
C ASP A 179 17.30 3.98 -25.20
N TYR A 180 16.60 4.49 -24.18
CA TYR A 180 16.39 3.83 -22.90
C TYR A 180 15.16 2.91 -22.91
N LYS A 181 15.36 1.63 -22.61
CA LYS A 181 14.30 0.61 -22.55
C LYS A 181 14.02 0.24 -21.11
N ASP A 182 12.74 0.13 -20.76
CA ASP A 182 12.33 -0.22 -19.40
C ASP A 182 10.99 -0.97 -19.36
N TYR A 183 10.75 -1.64 -18.25
CA TYR A 183 9.56 -2.43 -18.00
C TYR A 183 8.76 -1.85 -16.82
N TYR A 184 7.44 -1.68 -17.03
CA TYR A 184 6.50 -1.31 -15.98
C TYR A 184 5.21 -2.13 -16.08
N TYR A 185 4.70 -2.61 -14.95
CA TYR A 185 3.50 -3.45 -14.91
C TYR A 185 2.19 -2.65 -14.98
N GLY A 186 2.11 -1.63 -15.78
CA GLY A 186 0.90 -0.81 -15.93
C GLY A 186 0.98 0.14 -17.10
N SER A 187 -0.07 0.95 -17.28
CA SER A 187 -0.11 1.96 -18.33
C SER A 187 0.91 3.07 -18.10
N MET A 188 1.44 3.62 -19.18
CA MET A 188 2.35 4.75 -19.23
C MET A 188 1.73 5.88 -20.06
N LEU A 189 2.21 7.11 -19.89
CA LEU A 189 1.89 8.23 -20.77
C LEU A 189 2.41 7.96 -22.19
N THR A 190 1.89 8.71 -23.16
CA THR A 190 2.33 8.60 -24.56
C THR A 190 3.46 9.53 -24.91
N ASN A 191 3.66 10.58 -24.11
CA ASN A 191 4.66 11.62 -24.35
C ASN A 191 5.09 12.28 -23.05
N THR A 192 6.36 12.65 -22.95
CA THR A 192 6.93 13.29 -21.75
C THR A 192 6.34 14.69 -21.48
N SER A 193 5.81 15.39 -22.50
CA SER A 193 5.14 16.69 -22.33
C SER A 193 3.91 16.67 -21.43
N GLN A 194 3.37 15.48 -21.12
CA GLN A 194 2.26 15.33 -20.19
C GLN A 194 2.70 15.35 -18.70
N LEU A 195 4.02 15.34 -18.46
CA LEU A 195 4.62 15.44 -17.12
C LEU A 195 4.85 16.92 -16.78
N HIS A 196 3.82 17.60 -16.27
CA HIS A 196 3.84 19.05 -16.07
C HIS A 196 4.45 19.51 -14.74
N LEU A 197 4.56 18.62 -13.75
CA LEU A 197 5.04 18.97 -12.40
C LEU A 197 5.72 17.81 -11.72
N PHE A 198 6.93 18.01 -11.22
CA PHE A 198 7.66 17.09 -10.35
C PHE A 198 8.64 17.86 -9.48
N GLY A 199 9.14 17.22 -8.42
CA GLY A 199 10.27 17.70 -7.63
C GLY A 199 11.28 16.57 -7.42
N LEU A 200 12.55 16.91 -7.28
CA LEU A 200 13.61 15.99 -6.91
C LEU A 200 14.48 16.67 -5.87
N GLU A 201 14.58 16.07 -4.69
CA GLU A 201 15.25 16.67 -3.53
C GLU A 201 16.13 15.61 -2.84
N PRO A 202 17.27 16.02 -2.21
CA PRO A 202 18.02 15.11 -1.34
C PRO A 202 17.12 14.60 -0.20
N TYR A 203 17.18 13.30 0.07
CA TYR A 203 16.40 12.68 1.14
C TYR A 203 17.19 11.51 1.73
N PHE A 204 17.66 11.66 2.99
CA PHE A 204 18.60 10.73 3.63
C PHE A 204 19.83 10.45 2.75
N ASP A 205 20.09 9.19 2.42
CA ASP A 205 21.19 8.72 1.58
C ASP A 205 20.81 8.51 0.09
N GLY A 206 19.65 9.03 -0.31
CA GLY A 206 19.13 8.99 -1.67
C GLY A 206 18.42 10.28 -2.06
N VAL A 207 17.38 10.16 -2.89
CA VAL A 207 16.56 11.29 -3.34
C VAL A 207 15.08 11.01 -3.11
N LEU A 208 14.31 12.07 -2.90
CA LEU A 208 12.86 12.04 -2.90
C LEU A 208 12.34 12.58 -4.23
N LEU A 209 11.70 11.72 -5.01
CA LEU A 209 10.95 12.10 -6.19
C LEU A 209 9.54 12.51 -5.77
N ARG A 210 9.23 13.79 -5.86
CA ARG A 210 7.91 14.34 -5.52
C ARG A 210 7.01 14.35 -6.73
N ILE A 211 5.74 14.04 -6.51
CA ILE A 211 4.70 13.97 -7.53
C ILE A 211 3.60 15.02 -7.26
N PRO A 212 2.75 15.33 -8.25
CA PRO A 212 1.58 16.17 -8.03
C PRO A 212 0.70 15.63 -6.90
N SER A 213 0.15 16.54 -6.10
CA SER A 213 -0.82 16.18 -5.07
C SER A 213 -2.07 15.57 -5.70
N VAL A 214 -2.59 14.51 -5.09
CA VAL A 214 -3.85 13.87 -5.54
C VAL A 214 -5.05 14.80 -5.34
N GLN A 215 -4.99 15.70 -4.34
CA GLN A 215 -6.06 16.65 -4.03
C GLN A 215 -6.02 17.88 -4.94
N ASP A 216 -4.81 18.35 -5.26
CA ASP A 216 -4.59 19.50 -6.14
C ASP A 216 -3.37 19.23 -7.06
N PRO A 217 -3.56 18.61 -8.23
CA PRO A 217 -2.46 18.28 -9.13
C PRO A 217 -1.68 19.48 -9.70
N SER A 218 -2.12 20.71 -9.44
CA SER A 218 -1.35 21.92 -9.77
C SER A 218 -0.18 22.17 -8.81
N LYS A 219 -0.11 21.44 -7.70
CA LYS A 219 0.91 21.59 -6.66
C LYS A 219 1.55 20.24 -6.36
N LEU A 220 2.80 20.30 -5.89
CA LEU A 220 3.46 19.12 -5.32
C LEU A 220 2.82 18.73 -3.98
N GLY A 221 2.81 17.45 -3.68
CA GLY A 221 2.45 16.96 -2.35
C GLY A 221 3.31 17.64 -1.27
N GLU A 222 2.75 17.81 -0.08
CA GLU A 222 3.48 18.39 1.06
C GLU A 222 4.67 17.51 1.46
N LEU A 223 5.81 18.15 1.71
CA LEU A 223 7.00 17.47 2.22
C LEU A 223 6.82 17.20 3.72
N ILE A 224 6.62 15.93 4.07
CA ILE A 224 6.49 15.50 5.47
C ILE A 224 7.68 14.60 5.79
N ARG A 225 8.53 15.03 6.72
CA ARG A 225 9.66 14.21 7.15
C ARG A 225 9.17 13.03 8.00
N GLN A 226 9.55 11.81 7.62
CA GLN A 226 9.11 10.56 8.24
C GLN A 226 10.32 9.72 8.66
N ASP A 227 11.03 10.21 9.68
CA ASP A 227 12.30 9.61 10.14
C ASP A 227 12.09 8.19 10.69
N LYS A 228 11.07 7.99 11.53
CA LYS A 228 10.79 6.67 12.14
C LYS A 228 10.33 5.65 11.11
N MET A 229 9.50 6.08 10.17
CA MET A 229 9.08 5.24 9.06
C MET A 229 10.29 4.78 8.22
N PHE A 230 11.20 5.70 7.92
CA PHE A 230 12.40 5.41 7.14
C PHE A 230 13.34 4.43 7.86
N GLU A 231 13.52 4.56 9.17
CA GLU A 231 14.32 3.60 9.96
C GLU A 231 13.72 2.17 9.93
N VAL A 232 12.39 2.04 9.93
CA VAL A 232 11.74 0.72 9.78
C VAL A 232 12.04 0.11 8.41
N PHE A 233 12.04 0.90 7.35
CA PHE A 233 12.43 0.42 6.02
C PHE A 233 13.89 -0.04 5.99
N LYS A 234 14.81 0.74 6.56
CA LYS A 234 16.23 0.34 6.69
C LYS A 234 16.42 -0.97 7.45
N GLU A 235 15.68 -1.16 8.55
CA GLU A 235 15.70 -2.41 9.32
C GLU A 235 15.27 -3.60 8.45
N HIS A 236 14.18 -3.44 7.68
CA HIS A 236 13.67 -4.49 6.80
C HIS A 236 14.59 -4.78 5.61
N HIS A 237 15.25 -3.78 5.04
CA HIS A 237 16.28 -4.00 4.01
C HIS A 237 17.46 -4.82 4.54
N ARG A 238 17.87 -4.62 5.81
CA ARG A 238 18.86 -5.50 6.46
C ARG A 238 18.35 -6.94 6.58
N TRP A 239 17.09 -7.14 6.94
CA TRP A 239 16.48 -8.47 6.99
C TRP A 239 16.42 -9.14 5.62
N GLN A 240 16.04 -8.41 4.59
CA GLN A 240 16.07 -8.89 3.20
C GLN A 240 17.49 -9.26 2.75
N SER A 241 18.49 -8.48 3.15
CA SER A 241 19.90 -8.79 2.86
C SER A 241 20.37 -10.07 3.55
N ILE A 242 19.91 -10.34 4.79
CA ILE A 242 20.19 -11.62 5.50
C ILE A 242 19.58 -12.80 4.74
N LEU A 243 18.37 -12.64 4.19
CA LEU A 243 17.66 -13.67 3.44
C LEU A 243 18.14 -13.79 1.98
N GLY A 244 18.88 -12.80 1.47
CA GLY A 244 19.26 -12.73 0.06
C GLY A 244 18.10 -12.47 -0.90
N ILE A 245 16.98 -11.91 -0.41
CA ILE A 245 15.75 -11.68 -1.17
C ILE A 245 15.44 -10.18 -1.18
N LYS A 246 15.58 -9.54 -2.33
CA LYS A 246 15.22 -8.12 -2.51
C LYS A 246 13.97 -7.96 -3.36
N THR A 247 13.78 -8.81 -4.35
CA THR A 247 12.72 -8.70 -5.35
C THR A 247 11.86 -9.96 -5.39
N VAL A 248 10.70 -9.85 -6.04
CA VAL A 248 9.82 -10.99 -6.29
C VAL A 248 10.50 -12.03 -7.17
N GLY A 249 11.37 -11.62 -8.09
CA GLY A 249 12.18 -12.54 -8.88
C GLY A 249 13.08 -13.43 -8.03
N ASP A 250 13.81 -12.85 -7.05
CA ASP A 250 14.64 -13.59 -6.10
C ASP A 250 13.79 -14.52 -5.22
N PHE A 251 12.64 -14.02 -4.75
CA PHE A 251 11.71 -14.81 -3.95
C PHE A 251 11.19 -16.04 -4.70
N ASN A 252 10.73 -15.86 -5.95
CA ASN A 252 10.22 -16.96 -6.76
C ASN A 252 11.30 -18.00 -7.06
N GLU A 253 12.54 -17.55 -7.31
CA GLU A 253 13.69 -18.44 -7.51
C GLU A 253 13.97 -19.26 -6.23
N ALA A 254 13.96 -18.62 -5.05
CA ALA A 254 14.16 -19.29 -3.78
C ALA A 254 13.04 -20.32 -3.51
N VAL A 255 11.78 -19.98 -3.80
CA VAL A 255 10.64 -20.92 -3.68
C VAL A 255 10.83 -22.13 -4.61
N LYS A 256 11.23 -21.89 -5.86
CA LYS A 256 11.49 -22.96 -6.83
C LYS A 256 12.63 -23.89 -6.38
N ASN A 257 13.61 -23.36 -5.68
CA ASN A 257 14.75 -24.09 -5.12
C ASN A 257 14.44 -24.78 -3.78
N GLY A 258 13.16 -24.75 -3.31
CA GLY A 258 12.72 -25.45 -2.10
C GLY A 258 12.97 -24.70 -0.79
N LEU A 259 13.39 -23.44 -0.81
CA LEU A 259 13.72 -22.63 0.37
C LEU A 259 12.51 -21.97 1.04
N ALA A 260 11.28 -22.24 0.59
CA ALA A 260 10.06 -21.60 1.09
C ALA A 260 9.88 -21.72 2.60
N THR A 261 10.14 -22.91 3.17
CA THR A 261 10.02 -23.14 4.63
C THR A 261 11.03 -22.32 5.42
N ASP A 262 12.26 -22.23 4.94
CA ASP A 262 13.33 -21.47 5.60
C ASP A 262 13.01 -19.96 5.57
N LEU A 263 12.51 -19.45 4.45
CA LEU A 263 12.08 -18.06 4.31
C LEU A 263 10.95 -17.72 5.29
N ILE A 264 9.96 -18.61 5.43
CA ILE A 264 8.87 -18.44 6.40
C ILE A 264 9.44 -18.41 7.82
N ASN A 265 10.22 -19.42 8.20
CA ASN A 265 10.74 -19.55 9.56
C ASN A 265 11.64 -18.39 9.95
N VAL A 266 12.55 -17.96 9.07
CA VAL A 266 13.45 -16.83 9.37
C VAL A 266 12.68 -15.52 9.44
N SER A 267 11.72 -15.27 8.55
CA SER A 267 10.89 -14.06 8.58
C SER A 267 10.05 -13.97 9.87
N GLU A 268 9.44 -15.08 10.30
CA GLU A 268 8.69 -15.14 11.56
C GLU A 268 9.60 -14.96 12.78
N ALA A 269 10.78 -15.55 12.76
CA ALA A 269 11.77 -15.39 13.85
C ALA A 269 12.27 -13.95 13.97
N LEU A 270 12.54 -13.26 12.85
CA LEU A 270 12.94 -11.85 12.85
C LEU A 270 11.82 -10.96 13.42
N GLN A 271 10.58 -11.23 13.05
CA GLN A 271 9.42 -10.51 13.56
C GLN A 271 9.23 -10.76 15.07
N GLU A 272 9.32 -12.03 15.53
CA GLU A 272 9.19 -12.36 16.94
C GLU A 272 10.30 -11.73 17.78
N LYS A 273 11.54 -11.74 17.28
CA LYS A 273 12.66 -11.06 17.94
C LYS A 273 12.40 -9.57 18.14
N LYS A 274 11.81 -8.89 17.15
CA LYS A 274 11.45 -7.47 17.27
C LYS A 274 10.35 -7.25 18.32
N ILE A 275 9.33 -8.12 18.36
CA ILE A 275 8.25 -8.05 19.36
C ILE A 275 8.81 -8.24 20.76
N SER A 276 9.73 -9.21 20.95
CA SER A 276 10.41 -9.43 22.23
C SER A 276 11.20 -8.19 22.67
N GLN A 277 11.97 -7.56 21.79
CA GLN A 277 12.70 -6.33 22.08
C GLN A 277 11.78 -5.18 22.52
N ILE A 278 10.60 -5.05 21.89
CA ILE A 278 9.59 -4.06 22.28
C ILE A 278 9.06 -4.39 23.69
N ALA A 279 8.75 -5.65 23.96
CA ALA A 279 8.29 -6.09 25.28
C ALA A 279 9.32 -5.83 26.37
N ASP A 280 10.61 -6.12 26.13
CA ASP A 280 11.71 -5.85 27.07
C ASP A 280 11.85 -4.35 27.34
N THR A 281 11.69 -3.50 26.30
CA THR A 281 11.71 -2.04 26.44
C THR A 281 10.57 -1.55 27.34
N ILE A 282 9.37 -2.09 27.18
CA ILE A 282 8.19 -1.74 27.98
C ILE A 282 8.38 -2.24 29.42
N ALA A 283 8.79 -3.50 29.60
CA ALA A 283 8.99 -4.10 30.93
C ALA A 283 10.09 -3.40 31.73
N GLY A 284 11.10 -2.85 31.05
CA GLY A 284 12.18 -2.07 31.68
C GLY A 284 11.75 -0.68 32.19
N ARG A 285 10.59 -0.18 31.78
CA ARG A 285 10.05 1.15 32.12
C ARG A 285 8.89 1.02 33.11
N LYS A 286 9.16 0.98 34.41
CA LYS A 286 8.14 0.77 35.45
C LYS A 286 7.06 1.85 35.52
N GLU A 287 7.34 3.03 35.02
CA GLU A 287 6.41 4.16 34.94
C GLU A 287 5.30 3.94 33.92
N ILE A 288 5.50 3.10 32.88
CA ILE A 288 4.51 2.84 31.84
C ILE A 288 3.30 2.10 32.44
N LYS A 289 2.11 2.65 32.22
CA LYS A 289 0.82 2.08 32.65
C LYS A 289 -0.07 1.68 31.47
N VAL A 290 0.14 2.31 30.32
CA VAL A 290 -0.64 2.04 29.12
C VAL A 290 0.26 1.94 27.87
N VAL A 291 0.00 0.95 27.07
CA VAL A 291 0.58 0.79 25.72
C VAL A 291 -0.53 1.03 24.69
N LEU A 292 -0.32 2.01 23.84
CA LEU A 292 -1.25 2.44 22.81
C LEU A 292 -0.78 1.88 21.47
N ILE A 293 -1.59 1.02 20.84
CA ILE A 293 -1.24 0.33 19.58
C ILE A 293 -2.17 0.82 18.48
N ALA A 294 -1.68 1.74 17.66
CA ALA A 294 -2.40 2.23 16.49
C ALA A 294 -1.86 1.66 15.19
N GLY A 295 -2.61 1.89 14.14
CA GLY A 295 -2.25 1.55 12.77
C GLY A 295 -3.49 1.48 11.89
N PRO A 296 -3.34 1.60 10.57
CA PRO A 296 -4.46 1.65 9.66
C PRO A 296 -5.23 0.32 9.59
N SER A 297 -6.40 0.35 8.95
CA SER A 297 -7.21 -0.86 8.77
C SER A 297 -6.43 -1.99 8.09
N SER A 298 -6.63 -3.23 8.55
CA SER A 298 -5.93 -4.45 8.07
C SER A 298 -4.40 -4.39 8.20
N SER A 299 -3.89 -3.61 9.15
CA SER A 299 -2.45 -3.58 9.46
C SER A 299 -1.97 -4.72 10.36
N GLY A 300 -2.86 -5.54 10.92
CA GLY A 300 -2.48 -6.66 11.81
C GLY A 300 -2.24 -6.26 13.27
N LYS A 301 -2.80 -5.11 13.70
CA LYS A 301 -2.71 -4.61 15.09
C LYS A 301 -3.14 -5.63 16.12
N THR A 302 -4.28 -6.29 15.89
CA THR A 302 -4.89 -7.22 16.84
C THR A 302 -3.99 -8.41 17.12
N THR A 303 -3.43 -9.04 16.08
CA THR A 303 -2.48 -10.15 16.27
C THR A 303 -1.15 -9.66 16.86
N PHE A 304 -0.67 -8.49 16.44
CA PHE A 304 0.51 -7.89 17.05
C PHE A 304 0.30 -7.67 18.56
N CYS A 305 -0.84 -7.10 18.98
CA CYS A 305 -1.21 -6.90 20.39
C CYS A 305 -1.20 -8.21 21.16
N LYS A 306 -1.75 -9.30 20.59
CA LYS A 306 -1.76 -10.62 21.21
C LYS A 306 -0.35 -11.22 21.34
N ARG A 307 0.48 -11.13 20.31
CA ARG A 307 1.89 -11.57 20.36
C ARG A 307 2.70 -10.75 21.39
N LEU A 308 2.51 -9.42 21.40
CA LEU A 308 3.15 -8.56 22.39
C LEU A 308 2.73 -8.91 23.83
N SER A 309 1.44 -9.25 24.04
CA SER A 309 0.96 -9.73 25.33
C SER A 309 1.66 -11.00 25.81
N VAL A 310 1.91 -11.95 24.90
CA VAL A 310 2.67 -13.17 25.24
C VAL A 310 4.08 -12.82 25.67
N GLN A 311 4.76 -11.93 24.97
CA GLN A 311 6.13 -11.52 25.30
C GLN A 311 6.19 -10.72 26.62
N LEU A 312 5.20 -9.85 26.89
CA LEU A 312 5.11 -9.14 28.17
C LEU A 312 4.90 -10.11 29.35
N LEU A 313 4.02 -11.11 29.17
CA LEU A 313 3.84 -12.17 30.18
C LEU A 313 5.13 -12.94 30.43
N ALA A 314 5.89 -13.27 29.39
CA ALA A 314 7.19 -13.92 29.51
C ALA A 314 8.23 -13.04 30.24
N SER A 315 8.10 -11.71 30.14
CA SER A 315 8.92 -10.72 30.86
C SER A 315 8.38 -10.38 32.27
N GLY A 316 7.35 -11.09 32.77
CA GLY A 316 6.77 -10.91 34.09
C GLY A 316 5.78 -9.78 34.25
N VAL A 317 5.38 -9.13 33.18
CA VAL A 317 4.36 -8.08 33.13
C VAL A 317 3.01 -8.68 32.75
N LYS A 318 1.93 -8.31 33.45
CA LYS A 318 0.58 -8.81 33.19
C LYS A 318 -0.20 -7.82 32.31
N PRO A 319 -0.33 -8.06 30.99
CA PRO A 319 -1.10 -7.19 30.10
C PRO A 319 -2.60 -7.43 30.24
N VAL A 320 -3.36 -6.36 30.14
CA VAL A 320 -4.81 -6.33 30.05
C VAL A 320 -5.17 -5.66 28.74
N GLN A 321 -5.94 -6.33 27.88
CA GLN A 321 -6.22 -5.86 26.52
C GLN A 321 -7.58 -5.17 26.45
N ILE A 322 -7.62 -4.05 25.74
CA ILE A 322 -8.85 -3.36 25.32
C ILE A 322 -8.78 -3.10 23.83
N SER A 323 -9.83 -3.49 23.08
CA SER A 323 -10.02 -3.10 21.68
C SER A 323 -10.91 -1.87 21.60
N LEU A 324 -10.44 -0.82 20.91
CA LEU A 324 -11.26 0.36 20.65
C LEU A 324 -12.42 0.06 19.69
N ASP A 325 -12.36 -1.03 18.93
CA ASP A 325 -13.47 -1.44 18.06
C ASP A 325 -14.74 -1.82 18.86
N ASP A 326 -14.61 -2.16 20.15
CA ASP A 326 -15.75 -2.40 21.03
C ASP A 326 -16.43 -1.11 21.52
N TYR A 327 -15.79 0.05 21.33
CA TYR A 327 -16.29 1.35 21.75
C TYR A 327 -16.99 2.16 20.65
N PHE A 328 -17.30 1.54 19.50
CA PHE A 328 -18.10 2.23 18.48
C PHE A 328 -19.45 2.67 19.04
N VAL A 329 -19.90 3.87 18.67
CA VAL A 329 -21.28 4.34 18.91
C VAL A 329 -22.25 3.50 18.08
N ASN A 330 -23.54 3.54 18.41
CA ASN A 330 -24.54 2.85 17.58
C ASN A 330 -24.46 3.32 16.12
N ARG A 331 -24.75 2.43 15.17
CA ARG A 331 -24.69 2.73 13.73
C ARG A 331 -25.44 3.99 13.32
N VAL A 332 -26.59 4.25 13.96
CA VAL A 332 -27.41 5.45 13.70
C VAL A 332 -26.75 6.76 14.15
N GLU A 333 -25.78 6.68 15.07
CA GLU A 333 -25.04 7.80 15.63
C GLU A 333 -23.68 7.99 14.93
N THR A 334 -23.27 7.02 14.07
CA THR A 334 -22.00 7.09 13.34
C THR A 334 -21.99 8.33 12.42
N PRO A 335 -20.92 9.15 12.43
CA PRO A 335 -20.78 10.29 11.53
C PRO A 335 -20.90 9.87 10.05
N LYS A 336 -21.29 10.82 9.21
CA LYS A 336 -21.31 10.62 7.77
C LYS A 336 -20.16 11.34 7.11
N ASP A 337 -19.62 10.74 6.04
CA ASP A 337 -18.64 11.36 5.18
C ASP A 337 -19.27 12.39 4.22
N GLU A 338 -18.45 13.00 3.35
CA GLU A 338 -18.87 14.01 2.38
C GLU A 338 -19.88 13.48 1.34
N ASN A 339 -19.94 12.16 1.16
CA ASN A 339 -20.89 11.49 0.25
C ASN A 339 -22.18 11.07 0.95
N GLY A 340 -22.29 11.29 2.26
CA GLY A 340 -23.43 10.90 3.09
C GLY A 340 -23.40 9.44 3.56
N GLU A 341 -22.30 8.70 3.29
CA GLU A 341 -22.05 7.36 3.77
C GLU A 341 -21.50 7.36 5.21
N LEU A 342 -21.66 6.25 5.94
CA LEU A 342 -21.21 6.13 7.31
C LEU A 342 -19.66 6.11 7.39
N ASP A 343 -19.08 7.09 8.09
CA ASP A 343 -17.63 7.24 8.31
C ASP A 343 -17.18 6.51 9.58
N TYR A 344 -16.90 5.21 9.45
CA TYR A 344 -16.35 4.40 10.53
C TYR A 344 -14.87 4.68 10.83
N GLU A 345 -14.18 5.41 9.97
CA GLU A 345 -12.78 5.80 10.19
C GLU A 345 -12.69 7.12 10.98
N SER A 346 -13.80 7.82 11.20
CA SER A 346 -13.84 9.01 12.05
C SER A 346 -13.61 8.67 13.51
N ILE A 347 -12.83 9.48 14.21
CA ILE A 347 -12.65 9.33 15.66
C ILE A 347 -13.98 9.48 16.42
N TYR A 348 -14.91 10.26 15.88
CA TYR A 348 -16.24 10.46 16.47
C TYR A 348 -17.20 9.29 16.23
N ALA A 349 -16.77 8.25 15.51
CA ALA A 349 -17.44 6.96 15.50
C ALA A 349 -17.22 6.18 16.80
N LEU A 350 -16.27 6.61 17.65
CA LEU A 350 -16.02 6.04 18.97
C LEU A 350 -16.75 6.84 20.07
N ASN A 351 -17.16 6.14 21.11
CA ASN A 351 -17.71 6.74 22.33
C ASN A 351 -16.58 7.28 23.21
N ILE A 352 -15.99 8.43 22.81
CA ILE A 352 -14.86 9.06 23.48
C ILE A 352 -15.16 9.33 24.97
N PRO A 353 -16.34 9.84 25.37
CA PRO A 353 -16.65 10.03 26.78
C PRO A 353 -16.56 8.75 27.61
N LEU A 354 -17.11 7.64 27.09
CA LEU A 354 -17.08 6.34 27.79
C LEU A 354 -15.63 5.80 27.90
N ILE A 355 -14.81 5.94 26.83
CA ILE A 355 -13.39 5.56 26.88
C ILE A 355 -12.67 6.30 28.00
N ASN A 356 -12.84 7.62 28.06
CA ASN A 356 -12.17 8.46 29.04
C ASN A 356 -12.67 8.16 30.47
N GLU A 357 -13.96 7.96 30.67
CA GLU A 357 -14.52 7.56 31.95
C GLU A 357 -13.94 6.24 32.46
N GLN A 358 -13.95 5.22 31.59
CA GLN A 358 -13.47 3.88 31.96
C GLN A 358 -11.95 3.84 32.18
N PHE A 359 -11.16 4.55 31.38
CA PHE A 359 -9.70 4.62 31.60
C PHE A 359 -9.39 5.30 32.92
N ASN A 360 -10.05 6.41 33.24
CA ASN A 360 -9.88 7.09 34.52
C ASN A 360 -10.26 6.18 35.70
N ALA A 361 -11.37 5.44 35.61
CA ALA A 361 -11.80 4.49 36.63
C ALA A 361 -10.78 3.35 36.83
N LEU A 362 -10.28 2.76 35.72
CA LEU A 362 -9.26 1.71 35.75
C LEU A 362 -7.96 2.20 36.42
N PHE A 363 -7.50 3.42 36.11
CA PHE A 363 -6.29 3.97 36.73
C PHE A 363 -6.47 4.35 38.20
N ARG A 364 -7.72 4.52 38.68
CA ARG A 364 -8.02 4.62 40.12
C ARG A 364 -8.15 3.27 40.82
N GLY A 365 -8.01 2.15 40.08
CA GLY A 365 -8.18 0.79 40.59
C GLY A 365 -9.65 0.38 40.75
N GLU A 366 -10.57 1.04 40.04
CA GLU A 366 -12.00 0.69 40.04
C GLU A 366 -12.28 -0.41 39.00
N GLU A 367 -13.32 -1.19 39.22
CA GLU A 367 -13.81 -2.19 38.27
C GLU A 367 -14.74 -1.51 37.25
N VAL A 368 -14.56 -1.80 35.94
CA VAL A 368 -15.43 -1.30 34.88
C VAL A 368 -16.03 -2.46 34.10
N GLU A 369 -17.23 -2.29 33.57
CA GLU A 369 -17.84 -3.22 32.63
C GLU A 369 -17.57 -2.75 31.21
N LEU A 370 -16.84 -3.57 30.42
CA LEU A 370 -16.47 -3.22 29.04
C LEU A 370 -17.70 -3.23 28.11
N PRO A 371 -17.78 -2.29 27.14
CA PRO A 371 -18.75 -2.39 26.06
C PRO A 371 -18.38 -3.48 25.07
N LYS A 372 -19.32 -3.87 24.21
CA LYS A 372 -19.10 -4.69 23.04
C LYS A 372 -19.88 -4.17 21.86
N TYR A 373 -19.21 -4.00 20.73
CA TYR A 373 -19.89 -3.57 19.50
C TYR A 373 -20.22 -4.78 18.63
N ASN A 374 -21.50 -4.90 18.28
CA ASN A 374 -21.97 -5.93 17.36
C ASN A 374 -22.02 -5.40 15.93
N PHE A 375 -21.04 -5.78 15.11
CA PHE A 375 -20.93 -5.33 13.71
C PHE A 375 -22.10 -5.76 12.82
N GLN A 376 -22.79 -6.83 13.14
CA GLN A 376 -23.96 -7.29 12.37
C GLN A 376 -25.18 -6.39 12.65
N THR A 377 -25.50 -6.18 13.91
CA THR A 377 -26.64 -5.37 14.32
C THR A 377 -26.35 -3.85 14.30
N GLY A 378 -25.08 -3.46 14.40
CA GLY A 378 -24.66 -2.07 14.51
C GLY A 378 -24.98 -1.43 15.85
N LYS A 379 -24.99 -2.21 16.92
CA LYS A 379 -25.31 -1.75 18.27
C LYS A 379 -24.14 -1.92 19.21
N SER A 380 -23.96 -0.94 20.10
CA SER A 380 -23.09 -1.03 21.27
C SER A 380 -23.91 -1.60 22.44
N GLU A 381 -23.39 -2.65 23.05
CA GLU A 381 -24.05 -3.40 24.12
C GLU A 381 -23.09 -3.55 25.30
N LYS A 382 -23.59 -3.87 26.47
CA LYS A 382 -22.75 -4.29 27.59
C LYS A 382 -22.23 -5.69 27.34
N SER A 383 -20.91 -5.90 27.49
CA SER A 383 -20.34 -7.24 27.26
C SER A 383 -20.61 -8.22 28.40
N GLY A 384 -20.92 -7.74 29.60
CA GLY A 384 -20.90 -8.51 30.85
C GLY A 384 -19.48 -8.80 31.36
N GLU A 385 -18.44 -8.42 30.63
CA GLU A 385 -17.04 -8.57 31.02
C GLU A 385 -16.60 -7.42 31.92
N LYS A 386 -16.17 -7.78 33.13
CA LYS A 386 -15.67 -6.81 34.10
C LYS A 386 -14.16 -6.82 34.12
N LEU A 387 -13.57 -5.64 34.12
CA LEU A 387 -12.15 -5.40 34.08
C LEU A 387 -11.70 -4.59 35.28
N HIS A 388 -10.58 -5.02 35.88
CA HIS A 388 -9.90 -4.34 36.97
C HIS A 388 -8.38 -4.36 36.73
N LEU A 389 -7.70 -3.25 36.98
CA LEU A 389 -6.23 -3.17 36.89
C LEU A 389 -5.60 -3.37 38.29
N GLY A 390 -4.85 -4.46 38.44
CA GLY A 390 -4.00 -4.66 39.60
C GLY A 390 -2.66 -3.88 39.51
N GLU A 391 -1.90 -3.83 40.60
CA GLU A 391 -0.67 -3.05 40.69
C GLU A 391 0.40 -3.38 39.62
N ASN A 392 0.50 -4.64 39.19
CA ASN A 392 1.45 -5.12 38.19
C ASN A 392 0.85 -5.28 36.79
N ASN A 393 -0.33 -4.72 36.55
CA ASN A 393 -0.96 -4.78 35.24
C ASN A 393 -0.54 -3.60 34.37
N ILE A 394 -0.42 -3.87 33.07
CA ILE A 394 -0.27 -2.84 32.04
C ILE A 394 -1.47 -2.91 31.10
N LEU A 395 -2.06 -1.76 30.78
CA LEU A 395 -3.18 -1.70 29.87
C LEU A 395 -2.67 -1.67 28.42
N LEU A 396 -3.10 -2.61 27.58
CA LEU A 396 -2.87 -2.60 26.13
C LEU A 396 -4.14 -2.14 25.44
N VAL A 397 -4.10 -0.99 24.78
CA VAL A 397 -5.20 -0.42 24.03
C VAL A 397 -4.88 -0.49 22.55
N GLU A 398 -5.63 -1.28 21.79
CA GLU A 398 -5.45 -1.36 20.34
C GLU A 398 -6.65 -0.77 19.58
N GLY A 399 -6.36 -0.09 18.49
CA GLY A 399 -7.37 0.45 17.57
C GLY A 399 -6.78 1.47 16.62
N ILE A 400 -7.52 1.81 15.55
CA ILE A 400 -7.03 2.74 14.54
C ILE A 400 -6.70 4.12 15.10
N HIS A 401 -7.39 4.54 16.16
CA HIS A 401 -7.24 5.85 16.80
C HIS A 401 -6.40 5.86 18.09
N ALA A 402 -5.76 4.74 18.46
CA ALA A 402 -5.09 4.63 19.76
C ALA A 402 -3.99 5.70 19.99
N LEU A 403 -3.39 6.27 18.94
CA LEU A 403 -2.41 7.36 19.04
C LEU A 403 -3.03 8.76 18.93
N ASN A 404 -4.34 8.88 18.73
CA ASN A 404 -4.97 10.19 18.68
C ASN A 404 -5.03 10.79 20.09
N PRO A 405 -4.49 12.00 20.32
CA PRO A 405 -4.44 12.63 21.65
C PRO A 405 -5.79 12.75 22.34
N LEU A 406 -6.88 12.96 21.58
CA LEU A 406 -8.24 13.10 22.13
C LEU A 406 -8.69 11.91 23.00
N LEU A 407 -8.11 10.72 22.81
CA LEU A 407 -8.45 9.53 23.61
C LEU A 407 -7.69 9.44 24.93
N THR A 408 -6.56 10.14 25.07
CA THR A 408 -5.64 9.92 26.18
C THR A 408 -5.04 11.21 26.74
N GLU A 409 -5.67 12.37 26.52
CA GLU A 409 -5.19 13.68 27.03
C GLU A 409 -5.03 13.70 28.56
N GLN A 410 -5.90 12.99 29.29
CA GLN A 410 -5.88 12.90 30.75
C GLN A 410 -4.78 11.98 31.30
N ILE A 411 -4.11 11.20 30.46
CA ILE A 411 -3.01 10.33 30.87
C ILE A 411 -1.69 11.06 30.61
N ALA A 412 -0.83 11.16 31.61
CA ALA A 412 0.49 11.78 31.45
C ALA A 412 1.35 11.03 30.42
N ASP A 413 2.13 11.74 29.63
CA ASP A 413 2.88 11.13 28.52
C ASP A 413 3.97 10.15 29.00
N ASP A 414 4.56 10.36 30.19
CA ASP A 414 5.51 9.44 30.82
C ASP A 414 4.89 8.10 31.22
N LYS A 415 3.55 8.00 31.27
CA LYS A 415 2.81 6.76 31.56
C LYS A 415 2.41 6.00 30.30
N LYS A 416 2.65 6.56 29.13
CA LYS A 416 2.27 6.00 27.83
C LYS A 416 3.48 5.38 27.13
N PHE A 417 3.24 4.29 26.40
CA PHE A 417 4.14 3.78 25.37
C PHE A 417 3.36 3.63 24.07
N LYS A 418 3.77 4.33 23.04
CA LYS A 418 3.03 4.48 21.79
C LYS A 418 3.65 3.59 20.70
N ILE A 419 2.86 2.72 20.09
CA ILE A 419 3.28 1.82 19.01
C ILE A 419 2.43 2.07 17.78
N TYR A 420 3.08 2.27 16.63
CA TYR A 420 2.41 2.31 15.35
C TYR A 420 2.70 1.04 14.55
N ALA A 421 1.66 0.25 14.25
CA ALA A 421 1.74 -1.02 13.53
C ALA A 421 1.19 -0.89 12.12
N SER A 422 2.01 -1.12 11.10
CA SER A 422 1.60 -1.04 9.69
C SER A 422 2.21 -2.17 8.86
N ALA A 423 1.51 -2.58 7.80
CA ALA A 423 1.97 -3.61 6.87
C ALA A 423 2.82 -2.98 5.76
N LEU A 424 4.02 -2.51 6.08
CA LEU A 424 4.91 -1.84 5.14
C LEU A 424 5.54 -2.87 4.20
N THR A 425 5.10 -2.87 2.95
CA THR A 425 5.65 -3.79 1.94
C THR A 425 7.02 -3.30 1.51
N THR A 426 8.04 -4.12 1.74
CA THR A 426 9.44 -3.79 1.49
C THR A 426 10.04 -4.57 0.33
N ILE A 427 9.43 -5.70 -0.07
CA ILE A 427 9.83 -6.43 -1.29
C ILE A 427 9.40 -5.66 -2.53
N LEU A 428 10.27 -5.57 -3.51
CA LEU A 428 10.00 -4.93 -4.81
C LEU A 428 9.60 -5.98 -5.85
N LEU A 429 8.86 -5.61 -6.88
CA LEU A 429 8.72 -6.47 -8.07
C LEU A 429 10.07 -6.59 -8.77
N ASP A 430 10.68 -5.47 -9.09
CA ASP A 430 12.04 -5.28 -9.58
C ASP A 430 12.55 -3.90 -9.15
N ASP A 431 13.74 -3.49 -9.56
CA ASP A 431 14.36 -2.24 -9.10
C ASP A 431 13.57 -0.97 -9.44
N HIS A 432 12.70 -0.99 -10.45
CA HIS A 432 11.88 0.15 -10.87
C HIS A 432 10.39 0.02 -10.54
N ASN A 433 9.96 -1.13 -10.03
CA ASN A 433 8.57 -1.43 -9.71
C ASN A 433 8.39 -1.78 -8.24
N TYR A 434 8.07 -0.78 -7.43
CA TYR A 434 7.73 -0.98 -6.01
C TYR A 434 6.33 -1.59 -5.83
N ILE A 435 6.05 -2.14 -4.66
CA ILE A 435 4.74 -2.68 -4.29
C ILE A 435 4.08 -1.74 -3.29
N PRO A 436 2.91 -1.15 -3.61
CA PRO A 436 2.22 -0.27 -2.69
C PRO A 436 1.77 -1.00 -1.40
N THR A 437 2.10 -0.46 -0.25
CA THR A 437 1.58 -0.92 1.06
C THR A 437 0.05 -0.97 1.08
N THR A 438 -0.60 -0.05 0.37
CA THR A 438 -2.06 0.00 0.22
C THR A 438 -2.63 -1.23 -0.47
N ASP A 439 -1.92 -1.80 -1.44
CA ASP A 439 -2.36 -2.99 -2.17
C ASP A 439 -2.30 -4.22 -1.26
N ASN A 440 -1.23 -4.37 -0.51
CA ASN A 440 -1.10 -5.44 0.48
C ASN A 440 -2.22 -5.39 1.52
N ARG A 441 -2.49 -4.21 2.07
CA ARG A 441 -3.56 -4.02 3.06
C ARG A 441 -4.95 -4.22 2.46
N LEU A 442 -5.17 -3.81 1.22
CA LEU A 442 -6.43 -4.06 0.51
C LEU A 442 -6.67 -5.57 0.30
N LEU A 443 -5.63 -6.31 -0.10
CA LEU A 443 -5.71 -7.77 -0.25
C LEU A 443 -5.99 -8.47 1.09
N ARG A 444 -5.32 -8.08 2.17
CA ARG A 444 -5.61 -8.55 3.53
C ARG A 444 -7.07 -8.29 3.89
N ARG A 445 -7.57 -7.07 3.62
CA ARG A 445 -8.95 -6.69 3.92
C ARG A 445 -9.97 -7.48 3.10
N ILE A 446 -9.74 -7.66 1.80
CA ILE A 446 -10.63 -8.43 0.92
C ILE A 446 -10.77 -9.86 1.44
N VAL A 447 -9.67 -10.55 1.75
CA VAL A 447 -9.71 -11.93 2.23
C VAL A 447 -10.39 -12.02 3.60
N ARG A 448 -10.06 -11.13 4.54
CA ARG A 448 -10.66 -11.09 5.88
C ARG A 448 -12.16 -10.80 5.81
N ASP A 449 -12.57 -9.76 5.11
CA ASP A 449 -13.95 -9.28 5.10
C ASP A 449 -14.87 -10.29 4.37
N TYR A 450 -14.36 -10.93 3.32
CA TYR A 450 -15.07 -12.05 2.68
C TYR A 450 -15.29 -13.22 3.64
N LYS A 451 -14.24 -13.61 4.37
CA LYS A 451 -14.27 -14.78 5.24
C LYS A 451 -15.06 -14.60 6.53
N TYR A 452 -14.96 -13.42 7.16
CA TYR A 452 -15.45 -13.20 8.52
C TYR A 452 -16.58 -12.16 8.63
N ARG A 453 -16.77 -11.33 7.61
CA ARG A 453 -17.73 -10.23 7.65
C ARG A 453 -18.83 -10.32 6.61
N GLY A 454 -18.80 -11.36 5.76
CA GLY A 454 -19.79 -11.56 4.70
C GLY A 454 -19.81 -10.48 3.63
N CYS A 455 -18.70 -9.74 3.45
CA CYS A 455 -18.57 -8.71 2.43
C CYS A 455 -17.91 -9.29 1.18
N SER A 456 -18.43 -8.96 0.00
CA SER A 456 -17.80 -9.32 -1.27
C SER A 456 -16.50 -8.52 -1.51
N ALA A 457 -15.66 -8.98 -2.45
CA ALA A 457 -14.52 -8.18 -2.90
C ALA A 457 -14.97 -6.86 -3.51
N GLN A 458 -16.10 -6.85 -4.25
CA GLN A 458 -16.69 -5.65 -4.80
C GLN A 458 -17.00 -4.63 -3.70
N ASP A 459 -17.71 -5.02 -2.64
CA ASP A 459 -18.04 -4.13 -1.51
C ASP A 459 -16.80 -3.58 -0.83
N THR A 460 -15.78 -4.42 -0.65
CA THR A 460 -14.52 -4.02 -0.01
C THR A 460 -13.76 -3.01 -0.86
N ILE A 461 -13.67 -3.23 -2.17
CA ILE A 461 -13.03 -2.30 -3.13
C ILE A 461 -13.81 -0.98 -3.19
N HIS A 462 -15.16 -1.06 -3.23
CA HIS A 462 -16.02 0.13 -3.26
C HIS A 462 -15.78 1.06 -2.07
N ARG A 463 -15.65 0.49 -0.86
CA ARG A 463 -15.42 1.25 0.38
C ARG A 463 -13.98 1.71 0.58
N TRP A 464 -13.02 1.16 -0.17
CA TRP A 464 -11.60 1.43 0.05
C TRP A 464 -11.19 2.91 -0.05
N PRO A 465 -11.71 3.71 -1.00
CA PRO A 465 -11.42 5.14 -1.06
C PRO A 465 -11.83 5.91 0.21
N SER A 466 -13.00 5.62 0.79
CA SER A 466 -13.47 6.22 2.04
C SER A 466 -12.55 5.84 3.22
N VAL A 467 -12.14 4.58 3.31
CA VAL A 467 -11.16 4.12 4.31
C VAL A 467 -9.85 4.90 4.18
N ARG A 468 -9.35 5.08 2.96
CA ARG A 468 -8.11 5.84 2.71
C ARG A 468 -8.23 7.32 3.08
N ALA A 469 -9.37 7.95 2.80
CA ALA A 469 -9.65 9.33 3.20
C ALA A 469 -9.63 9.48 4.72
N GLY A 470 -10.29 8.58 5.45
CA GLY A 470 -10.29 8.55 6.91
C GLY A 470 -8.91 8.33 7.51
N GLU A 471 -8.11 7.41 6.96
CA GLU A 471 -6.73 7.17 7.39
C GLU A 471 -5.84 8.42 7.25
N ASN A 472 -5.94 9.11 6.11
CA ASN A 472 -5.19 10.35 5.87
C ASN A 472 -5.57 11.46 6.86
N LYS A 473 -6.83 11.52 7.27
CA LYS A 473 -7.35 12.55 8.18
C LYS A 473 -7.07 12.24 9.65
N TRP A 474 -7.23 10.98 10.06
CA TRP A 474 -7.35 10.63 11.47
C TRP A 474 -6.24 9.74 12.03
N ILE A 475 -5.43 9.08 11.16
CA ILE A 475 -4.45 8.08 11.60
C ILE A 475 -3.01 8.51 11.25
N PHE A 476 -2.73 8.80 9.99
CA PHE A 476 -1.36 9.11 9.53
C PHE A 476 -0.75 10.38 10.16
N PRO A 477 -1.51 11.44 10.51
CA PRO A 477 -0.92 12.59 11.19
C PRO A 477 -0.24 12.28 12.54
N TYR A 478 -0.61 11.15 13.16
CA TYR A 478 -0.08 10.77 14.48
C TYR A 478 0.99 9.67 14.43
N GLN A 479 1.29 9.10 13.28
CA GLN A 479 2.17 7.94 13.16
C GLN A 479 3.60 8.21 13.65
N GLU A 480 4.18 9.39 13.33
CA GLU A 480 5.52 9.77 13.77
C GLU A 480 5.62 10.11 15.27
N GLN A 481 4.48 10.20 15.99
CA GLN A 481 4.45 10.37 17.44
C GLN A 481 4.67 9.06 18.21
N ALA A 482 4.69 7.91 17.53
CA ALA A 482 4.94 6.61 18.15
C ALA A 482 6.35 6.55 18.76
N ASP A 483 6.51 5.88 19.92
CA ASP A 483 7.82 5.56 20.48
C ASP A 483 8.53 4.52 19.63
N VAL A 484 7.77 3.58 19.05
CA VAL A 484 8.27 2.56 18.12
C VAL A 484 7.27 2.32 16.99
N MET A 485 7.80 2.11 15.78
CA MET A 485 7.02 1.60 14.66
C MET A 485 7.32 0.12 14.44
N PHE A 486 6.27 -0.67 14.17
CA PHE A 486 6.38 -2.10 13.92
C PHE A 486 5.83 -2.45 12.54
N ASN A 487 6.67 -3.07 11.70
CA ASN A 487 6.21 -3.58 10.41
C ASN A 487 5.60 -4.97 10.57
N THR A 488 4.33 -5.07 10.28
CA THR A 488 3.57 -6.32 10.33
C THR A 488 3.62 -7.13 9.04
N ALA A 489 4.17 -6.57 7.95
CA ALA A 489 4.31 -7.29 6.69
C ALA A 489 5.38 -8.38 6.80
N LEU A 490 5.12 -9.50 6.16
CA LEU A 490 6.04 -10.61 6.02
C LEU A 490 6.49 -10.72 4.56
N LEU A 491 7.75 -11.04 4.35
CA LEU A 491 8.36 -11.08 3.01
C LEU A 491 7.58 -11.97 2.03
N PHE A 492 7.05 -13.09 2.50
CA PHE A 492 6.34 -14.11 1.73
C PHE A 492 4.82 -13.92 1.66
N GLU A 493 4.32 -12.88 2.27
CA GLU A 493 2.89 -12.68 2.56
C GLU A 493 2.01 -12.71 1.32
N LEU A 494 2.38 -11.96 0.28
CA LEU A 494 1.60 -11.86 -0.96
C LEU A 494 1.52 -13.21 -1.69
N ALA A 495 2.55 -14.03 -1.60
CA ALA A 495 2.57 -15.39 -2.15
C ALA A 495 1.58 -16.33 -1.43
N VAL A 496 1.37 -16.13 -0.11
CA VAL A 496 0.44 -16.92 0.68
C VAL A 496 -1.01 -16.42 0.51
N ILE A 497 -1.22 -15.11 0.50
CA ILE A 497 -2.54 -14.50 0.33
C ILE A 497 -3.10 -14.76 -1.08
N LYS A 498 -2.23 -14.86 -2.09
CA LYS A 498 -2.56 -14.98 -3.50
C LYS A 498 -3.74 -15.92 -3.77
N THR A 499 -3.66 -17.16 -3.32
CA THR A 499 -4.66 -18.20 -3.66
C THR A 499 -6.06 -17.78 -3.22
N GLN A 500 -6.22 -17.33 -1.98
CA GLN A 500 -7.55 -16.93 -1.47
C GLN A 500 -7.99 -15.60 -2.09
N ALA A 501 -7.08 -14.66 -2.32
CA ALA A 501 -7.40 -13.37 -2.91
C ALA A 501 -7.83 -13.50 -4.37
N GLU A 502 -7.18 -14.35 -5.18
CA GLU A 502 -7.54 -14.57 -6.58
C GLU A 502 -8.95 -15.13 -6.70
N GLU A 503 -9.31 -16.14 -5.88
CA GLU A 503 -10.66 -16.74 -5.87
C GLU A 503 -11.75 -15.72 -5.56
N VAL A 504 -11.53 -14.83 -4.61
CA VAL A 504 -12.50 -13.80 -4.21
C VAL A 504 -12.56 -12.66 -5.23
N LEU A 505 -11.42 -12.23 -5.78
CA LEU A 505 -11.35 -11.19 -6.80
C LEU A 505 -11.96 -11.63 -8.14
N GLU A 506 -11.95 -12.94 -8.47
CA GLU A 506 -12.59 -13.48 -9.67
C GLU A 506 -14.11 -13.32 -9.68
N GLN A 507 -14.72 -13.21 -8.52
CA GLN A 507 -16.16 -13.06 -8.36
C GLN A 507 -16.64 -11.62 -8.70
N VAL A 508 -15.72 -10.65 -8.84
CA VAL A 508 -16.10 -9.26 -9.17
C VAL A 508 -16.54 -9.16 -10.62
N PRO A 509 -17.78 -8.71 -10.89
CA PRO A 509 -18.33 -8.67 -12.25
C PRO A 509 -17.58 -7.66 -13.15
N GLU A 510 -17.40 -8.00 -14.43
CA GLU A 510 -16.72 -7.11 -15.41
C GLU A 510 -17.47 -5.81 -15.68
N ASN A 511 -18.78 -5.77 -15.45
CA ASN A 511 -19.65 -4.63 -15.73
C ASN A 511 -19.76 -3.60 -14.59
N CYS A 512 -19.04 -3.78 -13.47
CA CYS A 512 -19.00 -2.82 -12.37
C CYS A 512 -17.71 -1.97 -12.37
N GLU A 513 -17.72 -0.87 -11.65
CA GLU A 513 -16.60 0.07 -11.59
C GLU A 513 -15.39 -0.50 -10.84
N GLU A 514 -15.64 -1.31 -9.82
CA GLU A 514 -14.65 -1.98 -8.98
C GLU A 514 -13.82 -3.01 -9.74
N TYR A 515 -14.31 -3.46 -10.90
CA TYR A 515 -13.61 -4.44 -11.73
C TYR A 515 -12.21 -3.98 -12.16
N ALA A 516 -12.04 -2.67 -12.42
CA ALA A 516 -10.72 -2.12 -12.76
C ALA A 516 -9.66 -2.45 -11.70
N GLU A 517 -10.01 -2.28 -10.43
CA GLU A 517 -9.10 -2.53 -9.33
C GLU A 517 -8.95 -4.04 -9.05
N ALA A 518 -10.04 -4.80 -9.10
CA ALA A 518 -10.01 -6.26 -8.97
C ALA A 518 -9.12 -6.90 -10.06
N TYR A 519 -9.27 -6.48 -11.31
CA TYR A 519 -8.45 -6.93 -12.43
C TYR A 519 -6.97 -6.58 -12.25
N ARG A 520 -6.68 -5.35 -11.81
CA ARG A 520 -5.31 -4.89 -11.52
C ARG A 520 -4.65 -5.73 -10.43
N LEU A 521 -5.33 -5.98 -9.32
CA LEU A 521 -4.81 -6.78 -8.21
C LEU A 521 -4.59 -8.24 -8.63
N ARG A 522 -5.50 -8.84 -9.39
CA ARG A 522 -5.31 -10.20 -9.94
C ARG A 522 -4.10 -10.27 -10.86
N LYS A 523 -3.92 -9.27 -11.74
CA LYS A 523 -2.77 -9.20 -12.64
C LYS A 523 -1.46 -9.04 -11.86
N PHE A 524 -1.47 -8.25 -10.80
CA PHE A 524 -0.35 -8.08 -9.88
C PHE A 524 0.02 -9.38 -9.16
N LEU A 525 -0.96 -10.12 -8.62
CA LEU A 525 -0.70 -11.37 -7.91
C LEU A 525 -0.07 -12.47 -8.80
N LYS A 526 -0.21 -12.39 -10.12
CA LYS A 526 0.41 -13.36 -11.03
C LYS A 526 1.93 -13.40 -10.95
N TYR A 527 2.57 -12.32 -10.52
CA TYR A 527 4.04 -12.29 -10.38
C TYR A 527 4.57 -13.20 -9.26
N PHE A 528 3.74 -13.56 -8.29
CA PHE A 528 4.16 -14.34 -7.12
C PHE A 528 3.98 -15.84 -7.35
N ALA A 529 5.00 -16.63 -7.04
CA ALA A 529 4.86 -18.07 -6.87
C ALA A 529 3.97 -18.34 -5.64
N PRO A 530 2.89 -19.15 -5.76
CA PRO A 530 1.98 -19.38 -4.65
C PRO A 530 2.62 -20.21 -3.54
N LEU A 531 2.34 -19.87 -2.29
CA LEU A 531 2.71 -20.64 -1.11
C LEU A 531 1.48 -21.13 -0.34
N PRO A 532 1.46 -22.42 0.11
CA PRO A 532 0.38 -22.93 0.90
C PRO A 532 0.32 -22.28 2.29
N PHE A 533 -0.81 -21.71 2.70
CA PHE A 533 -0.98 -21.09 4.01
C PHE A 533 -0.84 -22.08 5.19
N ARG A 534 -0.99 -23.39 4.95
CA ARG A 534 -0.81 -24.45 5.97
C ARG A 534 0.60 -24.46 6.58
N ASN A 535 1.59 -23.95 5.86
CA ASN A 535 2.99 -23.89 6.32
C ASN A 535 3.24 -22.76 7.34
N LEU A 536 2.26 -21.87 7.54
CA LEU A 536 2.39 -20.78 8.50
C LEU A 536 2.26 -21.28 9.93
N PRO A 537 3.08 -20.76 10.87
CA PRO A 537 2.88 -20.98 12.30
C PRO A 537 1.45 -20.55 12.72
N PRO A 538 0.83 -21.23 13.72
CA PRO A 538 -0.51 -20.85 14.18
C PRO A 538 -0.57 -19.48 14.85
N THR A 539 0.59 -18.94 15.26
CA THR A 539 0.76 -17.60 15.85
C THR A 539 1.13 -16.53 14.82
N SER A 540 1.29 -16.91 13.54
CA SER A 540 1.62 -15.97 12.46
C SER A 540 0.59 -14.86 12.38
N LEU A 541 1.06 -13.65 12.14
CA LEU A 541 0.22 -12.46 11.97
C LEU A 541 -0.78 -12.62 10.81
N LEU A 542 -0.40 -13.33 9.76
CA LEU A 542 -1.26 -13.59 8.60
C LEU A 542 -2.48 -14.45 8.92
N ARG A 543 -2.44 -15.22 10.00
CA ARG A 543 -3.57 -16.05 10.44
C ARG A 543 -4.82 -15.26 10.80
N GLU A 544 -4.68 -13.99 11.19
CA GLU A 544 -5.80 -13.06 11.37
C GLU A 544 -6.67 -12.95 10.11
N PHE A 545 -6.04 -12.96 8.94
CA PHE A 545 -6.72 -12.80 7.66
C PHE A 545 -7.10 -14.15 7.03
N LEU A 546 -6.19 -15.11 7.09
CA LEU A 546 -6.30 -16.41 6.41
C LEU A 546 -6.99 -17.50 7.23
N GLY A 547 -7.09 -17.30 8.54
CA GLY A 547 -7.67 -18.27 9.48
C GLY A 547 -6.67 -19.27 10.03
N GLY A 548 -7.16 -20.13 10.95
CA GLY A 548 -6.34 -21.14 11.63
C GLY A 548 -5.35 -20.57 12.65
N SER A 549 -5.65 -19.41 13.24
CA SER A 549 -4.89 -18.84 14.33
C SER A 549 -5.10 -19.60 15.64
N SER A 550 -4.05 -19.69 16.47
CA SER A 550 -4.17 -20.13 17.86
C SER A 550 -4.74 -19.04 18.78
N PHE A 551 -4.76 -17.80 18.32
CA PHE A 551 -5.40 -16.70 19.05
C PHE A 551 -6.91 -16.64 18.76
N LYS A 552 -7.69 -16.23 19.77
CA LYS A 552 -9.12 -15.91 19.62
C LYS A 552 -9.28 -14.43 19.26
N TYR A 553 -10.15 -14.10 18.31
CA TYR A 553 -10.45 -12.75 17.84
C TYR A 553 -11.87 -12.34 18.19
#